data_99d499401a07156d124863b1f4774f22
#
_entry.id   99d499401a07156d124863b1f4774f22
#
_cell.length_a   1.000
_cell.length_b   1.000
_cell.length_c   1.000
_cell.angle_alpha   90.00
_cell.angle_beta   90.00
_cell.angle_gamma   90.00
#
_symmetry.space_group_name_H-M   'P 1'
#
loop_
_entity.id
_entity.type
_entity.pdbx_description
1 polymer ?
#
loop_
_entity_poly.entity_id
_entity_poly.type
_entity_poly.pdbx_seq_one_letter_code
_entity_poly.pdbx_strand_id
1 'polypeptide(L)'
;LETYLSEKNGKRLIVLCWLAYTTAYLGRLNFSASLVEIIDSFGTTKAAAGLVASFFFFAYGAGQLINGFLSRRYNPRIAIAAALTVSAALNVAMTFAGGVAVMKYIWLCNGLAQSVLWSTLIHTLGVSLPGNMLKRAILVMSTTAALGTALSYGMTALAITVASWRWAFYVSAAILLAVAAVWFTALPRGVAKGEGQRHAKETESGKKVRLTPVFLFELAILLLLAIFTNFIKDGLTTWTPDILFSMYSLPKALSIILTLTLPLIAVSGAFFSVRASKWIKNHVSLCGLFFAIAFVATGALFLLINYGGWILTLGGFALTVCAVSAVNNVITSMVPLAWRDRLDSGFTAGLLNSFCYIGSTLSSVLLGLLADARGWNGVFVLLLLLTGIAVLVCAVTAFMRTHGKKEGENRVG
;
A
#
# COMPACT_ATOMS: atom_id res chain seq x y z
N LEU A 1 19.94 22.88 23.48
CA LEU A 1 18.53 23.16 23.85
C LEU A 1 17.66 22.15 23.11
N GLU A 2 16.89 21.33 23.85
CA GLU A 2 16.13 20.19 23.36
C GLU A 2 15.13 20.58 22.28
N THR A 3 15.41 20.15 21.05
CA THR A 3 14.59 20.41 19.85
C THR A 3 13.43 19.43 19.74
N TYR A 4 13.36 18.42 20.60
CA TYR A 4 12.35 17.38 20.60
C TYR A 4 11.18 17.67 21.54
N LEU A 5 10.03 17.08 21.23
CA LEU A 5 8.87 17.16 22.11
C LEU A 5 9.11 16.44 23.43
N SER A 6 8.49 16.95 24.52
CA SER A 6 8.44 16.21 25.78
C SER A 6 7.79 14.84 25.60
N GLU A 7 8.10 13.86 26.46
CA GLU A 7 7.58 12.50 26.36
C GLU A 7 6.05 12.43 26.26
N LYS A 8 5.34 13.25 27.06
CA LYS A 8 3.87 13.34 27.03
C LYS A 8 3.35 13.82 25.69
N ASN A 9 3.94 14.89 25.13
CA ASN A 9 3.55 15.45 23.84
C ASN A 9 3.94 14.52 22.69
N GLY A 10 5.07 13.82 22.79
CA GLY A 10 5.49 12.82 21.82
C GLY A 10 4.54 11.62 21.75
N LYS A 11 4.10 11.08 22.90
CA LYS A 11 3.08 10.02 22.94
C LYS A 11 1.76 10.50 22.30
N ARG A 12 1.34 11.73 22.64
CA ARG A 12 0.13 12.34 22.04
C ARG A 12 0.26 12.47 20.52
N LEU A 13 1.40 12.92 20.02
CA LEU A 13 1.66 13.02 18.58
C LEU A 13 1.59 11.65 17.90
N ILE A 14 2.18 10.60 18.46
CA ILE A 14 2.11 9.23 17.92
C ILE A 14 0.66 8.77 17.78
N VAL A 15 -0.15 8.94 18.82
CA VAL A 15 -1.57 8.55 18.80
C VAL A 15 -2.34 9.33 17.73
N LEU A 16 -2.11 10.63 17.62
CA LEU A 16 -2.76 11.47 16.62
C LEU A 16 -2.36 11.06 15.18
N CYS A 17 -1.07 10.79 14.93
CA CYS A 17 -0.60 10.31 13.64
C CYS A 17 -1.21 8.95 13.29
N TRP A 18 -1.25 8.04 14.25
CA TRP A 18 -1.86 6.73 14.09
C TRP A 18 -3.36 6.84 13.78
N LEU A 19 -4.09 7.66 14.53
CA LEU A 19 -5.51 7.88 14.33
C LEU A 19 -5.79 8.48 12.95
N ALA A 20 -5.07 9.54 12.56
CA ALA A 20 -5.23 10.21 11.28
C ALA A 20 -4.99 9.25 10.09
N TYR A 21 -3.94 8.42 10.16
CA TYR A 21 -3.62 7.53 9.06
C TYR A 21 -4.51 6.27 9.03
N THR A 22 -4.86 5.71 10.17
CA THR A 22 -5.86 4.62 10.27
C THR A 22 -7.20 5.05 9.70
N THR A 23 -7.66 6.25 10.04
CA THR A 23 -8.92 6.81 9.53
C THR A 23 -8.89 7.08 8.03
N ALA A 24 -7.74 7.45 7.47
CA ALA A 24 -7.59 7.61 6.02
C ALA A 24 -7.91 6.32 5.25
N TYR A 25 -7.65 5.13 5.83
CA TYR A 25 -8.03 3.85 5.22
C TYR A 25 -9.55 3.68 5.10
N LEU A 26 -10.33 4.22 6.05
CA LEU A 26 -11.79 4.19 5.96
C LEU A 26 -12.29 4.96 4.74
N GLY A 27 -11.69 6.11 4.45
CA GLY A 27 -12.08 6.98 3.35
C GLY A 27 -11.48 6.61 1.99
N ARG A 28 -10.79 5.48 1.85
CA ARG A 28 -10.27 5.00 0.56
C ARG A 28 -10.63 3.56 0.23
N LEU A 29 -10.70 2.68 1.23
CA LEU A 29 -10.98 1.26 1.01
C LEU A 29 -12.47 0.92 1.05
N ASN A 30 -13.31 1.81 1.55
CA ASN A 30 -14.76 1.67 1.47
C ASN A 30 -15.27 1.53 0.03
N PHE A 31 -14.61 2.15 -0.96
CA PHE A 31 -14.93 1.92 -2.38
C PHE A 31 -14.68 0.46 -2.78
N SER A 32 -13.47 -0.06 -2.54
CA SER A 32 -13.13 -1.45 -2.88
C SER A 32 -14.01 -2.45 -2.13
N ALA A 33 -14.34 -2.18 -0.86
CA ALA A 33 -15.24 -2.99 -0.07
C ALA A 33 -16.71 -2.94 -0.58
N SER A 34 -17.13 -1.80 -1.16
CA SER A 34 -18.47 -1.63 -1.75
C SER A 34 -18.55 -2.02 -3.23
N LEU A 35 -17.46 -2.53 -3.82
CA LEU A 35 -17.32 -2.69 -5.27
C LEU A 35 -18.45 -3.50 -5.89
N VAL A 36 -18.80 -4.63 -5.30
CA VAL A 36 -19.89 -5.52 -5.78
C VAL A 36 -21.23 -4.80 -5.79
N GLU A 37 -21.56 -4.08 -4.70
CA GLU A 37 -22.80 -3.30 -4.61
C GLU A 37 -22.87 -2.16 -5.62
N ILE A 38 -21.73 -1.50 -5.89
CA ILE A 38 -21.64 -0.42 -6.86
C ILE A 38 -21.84 -0.96 -8.28
N ILE A 39 -21.20 -2.10 -8.62
CA ILE A 39 -21.38 -2.77 -9.91
C ILE A 39 -22.85 -3.10 -10.15
N ASP A 40 -23.51 -3.72 -9.17
CA ASP A 40 -24.92 -4.09 -9.27
C ASP A 40 -25.85 -2.87 -9.32
N SER A 41 -25.60 -1.87 -8.45
CA SER A 41 -26.44 -0.64 -8.35
C SER A 41 -26.47 0.17 -9.64
N PHE A 42 -25.36 0.18 -10.39
CA PHE A 42 -25.24 0.95 -11.63
C PHE A 42 -25.31 0.09 -12.90
N GLY A 43 -25.44 -1.23 -12.78
CA GLY A 43 -25.41 -2.16 -13.92
C GLY A 43 -24.14 -2.00 -14.76
N THR A 44 -22.99 -1.79 -14.11
CA THR A 44 -21.72 -1.46 -14.77
C THR A 44 -20.80 -2.69 -14.87
N THR A 45 -19.75 -2.60 -15.71
CA THR A 45 -18.76 -3.67 -15.84
C THR A 45 -17.72 -3.60 -14.71
N LYS A 46 -17.08 -4.75 -14.42
CA LYS A 46 -15.95 -4.83 -13.47
C LYS A 46 -14.80 -3.91 -13.90
N ALA A 47 -14.53 -3.86 -15.20
CA ALA A 47 -13.54 -2.96 -15.77
C ALA A 47 -13.81 -1.49 -15.46
N ALA A 48 -15.03 -1.02 -15.64
CA ALA A 48 -15.41 0.37 -15.37
C ALA A 48 -15.33 0.70 -13.87
N ALA A 49 -15.75 -0.22 -13.01
CA ALA A 49 -15.61 -0.09 -11.56
C ALA A 49 -14.13 -0.12 -11.12
N GLY A 50 -13.35 -1.03 -11.68
CA GLY A 50 -11.90 -1.12 -11.44
C GLY A 50 -11.15 0.16 -11.84
N LEU A 51 -11.62 0.85 -12.90
CA LEU A 51 -11.05 2.13 -13.33
C LEU A 51 -11.20 3.23 -12.27
N VAL A 52 -12.26 3.21 -11.46
CA VAL A 52 -12.42 4.15 -10.33
C VAL A 52 -11.30 3.96 -9.31
N ALA A 53 -11.02 2.73 -8.90
CA ALA A 53 -9.92 2.42 -7.99
C ALA A 53 -8.55 2.76 -8.61
N SER A 54 -8.38 2.52 -9.92
CA SER A 54 -7.15 2.86 -10.64
C SER A 54 -6.85 4.36 -10.62
N PHE A 55 -7.86 5.20 -10.78
CA PHE A 55 -7.71 6.66 -10.71
C PHE A 55 -7.25 7.12 -9.33
N PHE A 56 -7.75 6.48 -8.26
CA PHE A 56 -7.27 6.76 -6.91
C PHE A 56 -5.80 6.38 -6.75
N PHE A 57 -5.42 5.15 -7.09
CA PHE A 57 -4.06 4.65 -6.91
C PHE A 57 -3.05 5.43 -7.73
N PHE A 58 -3.39 5.78 -8.97
CA PHE A 58 -2.57 6.63 -9.83
C PHE A 58 -2.33 8.01 -9.19
N ALA A 59 -3.40 8.67 -8.79
CA ALA A 59 -3.32 10.00 -8.17
C ALA A 59 -2.57 9.98 -6.84
N TYR A 60 -2.80 8.94 -6.03
CA TYR A 60 -2.12 8.75 -4.75
C TYR A 60 -0.62 8.49 -4.95
N GLY A 61 -0.25 7.61 -5.88
CA GLY A 61 1.15 7.29 -6.19
C GLY A 61 1.91 8.49 -6.75
N ALA A 62 1.34 9.19 -7.74
CA ALA A 62 1.93 10.41 -8.29
C ALA A 62 2.04 11.51 -7.23
N GLY A 63 0.98 11.69 -6.43
CA GLY A 63 0.97 12.64 -5.34
C GLY A 63 1.98 12.32 -4.25
N GLN A 64 2.24 11.06 -3.94
CA GLN A 64 3.27 10.66 -2.96
C GLN A 64 4.68 11.04 -3.40
N LEU A 65 5.02 10.90 -4.69
CA LEU A 65 6.30 11.39 -5.22
C LEU A 65 6.46 12.89 -4.96
N ILE A 66 5.46 13.68 -5.34
CA ILE A 66 5.45 15.14 -5.18
C ILE A 66 5.53 15.52 -3.70
N ASN A 67 4.67 14.91 -2.88
CA ASN A 67 4.58 15.22 -1.45
C ASN A 67 5.79 14.72 -0.64
N GLY A 68 6.53 13.74 -1.13
CA GLY A 68 7.82 13.34 -0.55
C GLY A 68 8.80 14.51 -0.49
N PHE A 69 8.83 15.36 -1.53
CA PHE A 69 9.66 16.57 -1.55
C PHE A 69 9.00 17.77 -0.84
N LEU A 70 7.67 17.92 -0.99
CA LEU A 70 6.95 19.08 -0.47
C LEU A 70 6.58 18.98 1.02
N SER A 71 6.53 17.78 1.58
CA SER A 71 6.14 17.54 2.98
C SER A 71 6.94 18.36 4.00
N ARG A 72 8.20 18.64 3.68
CA ARG A 72 9.10 19.50 4.50
C ARG A 72 8.66 20.97 4.57
N ARG A 73 7.83 21.43 3.62
CA ARG A 73 7.33 22.81 3.52
C ARG A 73 5.93 22.97 4.10
N TYR A 74 5.23 21.88 4.37
CA TYR A 74 3.87 21.93 4.86
C TYR A 74 3.82 22.25 6.35
N ASN A 75 2.84 23.05 6.73
CA ASN A 75 2.40 23.11 8.12
C ASN A 75 1.58 21.83 8.41
N PRO A 76 2.05 20.91 9.23
CA PRO A 76 1.39 19.62 9.43
C PRO A 76 -0.02 19.76 10.04
N ARG A 77 -0.27 20.81 10.84
CA ARG A 77 -1.60 21.07 11.40
C ARG A 77 -2.62 21.31 10.31
N ILE A 78 -2.29 22.17 9.33
CA ILE A 78 -3.19 22.58 8.26
C ILE A 78 -3.24 21.47 7.19
N ALA A 79 -2.10 20.98 6.75
CA ALA A 79 -2.03 20.04 5.63
C ALA A 79 -2.80 18.73 5.90
N ILE A 80 -2.64 18.16 7.09
CA ILE A 80 -3.32 16.91 7.45
C ILE A 80 -4.81 17.14 7.71
N ALA A 81 -5.18 18.22 8.43
CA ALA A 81 -6.59 18.54 8.64
C ALA A 81 -7.32 18.81 7.30
N ALA A 82 -6.70 19.56 6.40
CA ALA A 82 -7.24 19.84 5.07
C ALA A 82 -7.38 18.55 4.24
N ALA A 83 -6.36 17.70 4.20
CA ALA A 83 -6.40 16.44 3.48
C ALA A 83 -7.54 15.52 3.97
N LEU A 84 -7.73 15.40 5.28
CA LEU A 84 -8.81 14.61 5.87
C LEU A 84 -10.19 15.23 5.59
N THR A 85 -10.32 16.55 5.68
CA THR A 85 -11.56 17.28 5.40
C THR A 85 -11.96 17.17 3.93
N VAL A 86 -11.01 17.37 3.00
CA VAL A 86 -11.25 17.19 1.55
C VAL A 86 -11.62 15.75 1.25
N SER A 87 -10.91 14.77 1.84
CA SER A 87 -11.26 13.36 1.69
C SER A 87 -12.67 13.05 2.20
N ALA A 88 -13.09 13.64 3.31
CA ALA A 88 -14.45 13.51 3.83
C ALA A 88 -15.49 14.09 2.85
N ALA A 89 -15.28 15.29 2.34
CA ALA A 89 -16.16 15.92 1.35
C ALA A 89 -16.28 15.07 0.08
N LEU A 90 -15.18 14.50 -0.40
CA LEU A 90 -15.16 13.63 -1.57
C LEU A 90 -15.84 12.28 -1.31
N ASN A 91 -15.76 11.75 -0.10
CA ASN A 91 -16.56 10.57 0.30
C ASN A 91 -18.06 10.90 0.25
N VAL A 92 -18.49 12.04 0.75
CA VAL A 92 -19.90 12.48 0.61
C VAL A 92 -20.27 12.65 -0.87
N ALA A 93 -19.41 13.27 -1.68
CA ALA A 93 -19.65 13.45 -3.11
C ALA A 93 -19.84 12.12 -3.86
N MET A 94 -19.15 11.05 -3.45
CA MET A 94 -19.33 9.71 -4.03
C MET A 94 -20.78 9.22 -3.94
N THR A 95 -21.50 9.57 -2.89
CA THR A 95 -22.88 9.10 -2.68
C THR A 95 -23.89 9.77 -3.61
N PHE A 96 -23.54 10.92 -4.17
CA PHE A 96 -24.35 11.68 -5.14
C PHE A 96 -23.92 11.43 -6.59
N ALA A 97 -22.86 10.66 -6.83
CA ALA A 97 -22.41 10.36 -8.18
C ALA A 97 -23.49 9.56 -8.95
N GLY A 98 -23.84 10.03 -10.14
CA GLY A 98 -24.82 9.37 -11.01
C GLY A 98 -24.29 8.12 -11.73
N GLY A 99 -23.04 7.72 -11.52
CA GLY A 99 -22.42 6.54 -12.10
C GLY A 99 -20.90 6.54 -11.97
N VAL A 100 -20.29 5.41 -12.32
CA VAL A 100 -18.83 5.18 -12.21
C VAL A 100 -18.00 6.16 -13.06
N ALA A 101 -18.59 6.72 -14.13
CA ALA A 101 -17.95 7.73 -14.97
C ALA A 101 -17.62 9.02 -14.21
N VAL A 102 -18.45 9.41 -13.24
CA VAL A 102 -18.22 10.56 -12.36
C VAL A 102 -17.37 10.15 -11.16
N MET A 103 -17.64 8.95 -10.58
CA MET A 103 -16.93 8.43 -9.43
C MET A 103 -15.41 8.39 -9.62
N LYS A 104 -14.91 8.06 -10.81
CA LYS A 104 -13.47 7.98 -11.08
C LYS A 104 -12.75 9.32 -10.88
N TYR A 105 -13.38 10.43 -11.21
CA TYR A 105 -12.79 11.77 -11.02
C TYR A 105 -12.85 12.19 -9.56
N ILE A 106 -13.96 11.90 -8.86
CA ILE A 106 -14.06 12.15 -7.42
C ILE A 106 -12.98 11.35 -6.69
N TRP A 107 -12.76 10.08 -7.09
CA TRP A 107 -11.79 9.20 -6.46
C TRP A 107 -10.34 9.58 -6.80
N LEU A 108 -10.08 10.11 -8.00
CA LEU A 108 -8.82 10.73 -8.36
C LEU A 108 -8.48 11.90 -7.42
N CYS A 109 -9.43 12.81 -7.20
CA CYS A 109 -9.25 13.93 -6.26
C CYS A 109 -9.01 13.42 -4.83
N ASN A 110 -9.69 12.34 -4.42
CA ASN A 110 -9.48 11.72 -3.11
C ASN A 110 -8.06 11.12 -2.98
N GLY A 111 -7.54 10.49 -4.03
CA GLY A 111 -6.17 10.00 -4.10
C GLY A 111 -5.15 11.12 -3.93
N LEU A 112 -5.32 12.24 -4.64
CA LEU A 112 -4.47 13.42 -4.48
C LEU A 112 -4.52 14.00 -3.07
N ALA A 113 -5.72 14.18 -2.49
CA ALA A 113 -5.89 14.69 -1.14
C ALA A 113 -5.20 13.80 -0.10
N GLN A 114 -5.39 12.49 -0.17
CA GLN A 114 -4.81 11.54 0.78
C GLN A 114 -3.30 11.32 0.60
N SER A 115 -2.73 11.61 -0.58
CA SER A 115 -1.30 11.45 -0.85
C SER A 115 -0.40 12.33 0.04
N VAL A 116 -0.96 13.43 0.56
CA VAL A 116 -0.28 14.35 1.49
C VAL A 116 -0.02 13.69 2.85
N LEU A 117 -0.89 12.75 3.28
CA LEU A 117 -0.94 12.29 4.66
C LEU A 117 0.33 11.54 5.08
N TRP A 118 0.71 10.47 4.39
CA TRP A 118 1.82 9.61 4.82
C TRP A 118 3.13 10.35 4.93
N SER A 119 3.52 11.06 3.87
CA SER A 119 4.79 11.80 3.82
C SER A 119 4.85 12.86 4.91
N THR A 120 3.74 13.60 5.13
CA THR A 120 3.69 14.66 6.14
C THR A 120 3.71 14.09 7.56
N LEU A 121 2.99 12.97 7.82
CA LEU A 121 2.98 12.31 9.13
C LEU A 121 4.35 11.75 9.50
N ILE A 122 5.00 11.03 8.59
CA ILE A 122 6.33 10.44 8.83
C ILE A 122 7.39 11.53 8.99
N HIS A 123 7.35 12.59 8.17
CA HIS A 123 8.24 13.74 8.35
C HIS A 123 8.04 14.39 9.72
N THR A 124 6.78 14.64 10.11
CA THR A 124 6.44 15.25 11.40
C THR A 124 6.95 14.42 12.58
N LEU A 125 6.78 13.10 12.53
CA LEU A 125 7.32 12.20 13.56
C LEU A 125 8.86 12.25 13.60
N GLY A 126 9.51 12.23 12.43
CA GLY A 126 10.96 12.23 12.30
C GLY A 126 11.63 13.45 12.90
N VAL A 127 11.05 14.66 12.70
CA VAL A 127 11.61 15.91 13.19
C VAL A 127 11.22 16.23 14.64
N SER A 128 10.14 15.60 15.15
CA SER A 128 9.59 15.95 16.48
C SER A 128 9.99 14.98 17.59
N LEU A 129 10.43 13.75 17.24
CA LEU A 129 10.64 12.69 18.23
C LEU A 129 12.13 12.29 18.33
N PRO A 130 12.65 12.02 19.56
CA PRO A 130 13.97 11.44 19.74
C PRO A 130 14.02 10.00 19.23
N GLY A 131 15.21 9.50 18.84
CA GLY A 131 15.40 8.25 18.13
C GLY A 131 14.71 7.02 18.72
N ASN A 132 14.70 6.84 20.05
CA ASN A 132 14.03 5.71 20.71
C ASN A 132 12.51 5.79 20.59
N MET A 133 11.94 6.99 20.69
CA MET A 133 10.51 7.22 20.56
C MET A 133 10.08 7.13 19.09
N LEU A 134 10.91 7.60 18.16
CA LEU A 134 10.68 7.47 16.72
C LEU A 134 10.59 5.99 16.29
N LYS A 135 11.48 5.12 16.80
CA LYS A 135 11.40 3.66 16.51
C LYS A 135 10.06 3.07 16.96
N ARG A 136 9.57 3.46 18.15
CA ARG A 136 8.23 3.04 18.64
C ARG A 136 7.12 3.61 17.76
N ALA A 137 7.23 4.87 17.35
CA ALA A 137 6.25 5.51 16.48
C ALA A 137 6.12 4.79 15.14
N ILE A 138 7.24 4.44 14.49
CA ILE A 138 7.25 3.68 13.22
C ILE A 138 6.58 2.32 13.39
N LEU A 139 6.85 1.61 14.50
CA LEU A 139 6.21 0.33 14.80
C LEU A 139 4.69 0.47 14.98
N VAL A 140 4.24 1.51 15.69
CA VAL A 140 2.81 1.80 15.85
C VAL A 140 2.17 2.17 14.51
N MET A 141 2.83 3.00 13.71
CA MET A 141 2.35 3.38 12.37
C MET A 141 2.23 2.19 11.42
N SER A 142 3.04 1.15 11.55
CA SER A 142 2.93 -0.06 10.71
C SER A 142 1.62 -0.84 10.92
N THR A 143 0.94 -0.65 12.05
CA THR A 143 -0.35 -1.30 12.32
C THR A 143 -1.54 -0.59 11.66
N THR A 144 -1.37 0.65 11.22
CA THR A 144 -2.45 1.49 10.66
C THR A 144 -3.11 0.89 9.43
N ALA A 145 -2.31 0.26 8.56
CA ALA A 145 -2.81 -0.34 7.33
C ALA A 145 -3.75 -1.52 7.62
N ALA A 146 -3.32 -2.45 8.48
CA ALA A 146 -4.12 -3.64 8.80
C ALA A 146 -5.40 -3.27 9.55
N LEU A 147 -5.28 -2.43 10.58
CA LEU A 147 -6.44 -2.01 11.37
C LEU A 147 -7.37 -1.10 10.58
N GLY A 148 -6.84 -0.15 9.80
CA GLY A 148 -7.64 0.71 8.95
C GLY A 148 -8.40 -0.06 7.87
N THR A 149 -7.77 -1.07 7.26
CA THR A 149 -8.43 -1.97 6.32
C THR A 149 -9.52 -2.78 7.02
N ALA A 150 -9.24 -3.38 8.17
CA ALA A 150 -10.21 -4.15 8.94
C ALA A 150 -11.43 -3.30 9.31
N LEU A 151 -11.21 -2.10 9.82
CA LEU A 151 -12.30 -1.17 10.16
C LEU A 151 -13.11 -0.75 8.92
N SER A 152 -12.44 -0.45 7.79
CA SER A 152 -13.11 -0.04 6.55
C SER A 152 -14.01 -1.14 6.00
N TYR A 153 -13.49 -2.36 5.87
CA TYR A 153 -14.25 -3.49 5.35
C TYR A 153 -15.37 -3.93 6.29
N GLY A 154 -15.08 -4.03 7.61
CA GLY A 154 -16.08 -4.38 8.60
C GLY A 154 -17.23 -3.38 8.67
N MET A 155 -16.93 -2.08 8.67
CA MET A 155 -17.92 -1.01 8.64
C MET A 155 -18.72 -1.01 7.33
N THR A 156 -18.07 -1.26 6.19
CA THR A 156 -18.75 -1.35 4.90
C THR A 156 -19.68 -2.56 4.84
N ALA A 157 -19.25 -3.73 5.32
CA ALA A 157 -20.09 -4.92 5.39
C ALA A 157 -21.35 -4.66 6.24
N LEU A 158 -21.18 -4.01 7.41
CA LEU A 158 -22.29 -3.61 8.27
C LEU A 158 -23.23 -2.63 7.55
N ALA A 159 -22.70 -1.61 6.91
CA ALA A 159 -23.49 -0.61 6.19
C ALA A 159 -24.34 -1.22 5.06
N ILE A 160 -23.75 -2.14 4.30
CA ILE A 160 -24.45 -2.87 3.23
C ILE A 160 -25.56 -3.77 3.79
N THR A 161 -25.34 -4.41 4.94
CA THR A 161 -26.32 -5.30 5.55
C THR A 161 -27.51 -4.52 6.12
N VAL A 162 -27.25 -3.36 6.75
CA VAL A 162 -28.29 -2.59 7.47
C VAL A 162 -29.05 -1.64 6.55
N ALA A 163 -28.36 -1.06 5.54
CA ALA A 163 -28.96 -0.01 4.73
C ALA A 163 -28.50 -0.05 3.25
N SER A 164 -27.31 0.49 2.95
CA SER A 164 -26.76 0.51 1.60
C SER A 164 -25.26 0.86 1.62
N TRP A 165 -24.57 0.61 0.50
CA TRP A 165 -23.17 0.97 0.32
C TRP A 165 -22.90 2.48 0.54
N ARG A 166 -23.86 3.37 0.28
CA ARG A 166 -23.73 4.83 0.49
C ARG A 166 -23.45 5.18 1.96
N TRP A 167 -24.00 4.44 2.90
CA TRP A 167 -23.76 4.65 4.33
C TRP A 167 -22.30 4.41 4.75
N ALA A 168 -21.60 3.49 4.07
CA ALA A 168 -20.17 3.31 4.30
C ALA A 168 -19.37 4.59 4.02
N PHE A 169 -19.77 5.35 3.00
CA PHE A 169 -19.14 6.62 2.65
C PHE A 169 -19.53 7.75 3.61
N TYR A 170 -20.81 7.84 4.03
CA TYR A 170 -21.23 8.84 5.02
C TYR A 170 -20.54 8.66 6.38
N VAL A 171 -20.48 7.42 6.87
CA VAL A 171 -19.83 7.11 8.14
C VAL A 171 -18.31 7.37 8.04
N SER A 172 -17.68 6.99 6.94
CA SER A 172 -16.27 7.30 6.68
C SER A 172 -16.02 8.82 6.70
N ALA A 173 -16.88 9.59 6.04
CA ALA A 173 -16.79 11.05 6.01
C ALA A 173 -16.93 11.67 7.40
N ALA A 174 -17.90 11.21 8.19
CA ALA A 174 -18.11 11.71 9.55
C ALA A 174 -16.89 11.45 10.45
N ILE A 175 -16.30 10.25 10.36
CA ILE A 175 -15.11 9.89 11.13
C ILE A 175 -13.89 10.70 10.66
N LEU A 176 -13.71 10.88 9.35
CA LEU A 176 -12.64 11.71 8.79
C LEU A 176 -12.72 13.16 9.28
N LEU A 177 -13.92 13.75 9.29
CA LEU A 177 -14.15 15.12 9.80
C LEU A 177 -13.88 15.22 11.31
N ALA A 178 -14.35 14.24 12.10
CA ALA A 178 -14.10 14.19 13.53
C ALA A 178 -12.60 14.14 13.82
N VAL A 179 -11.87 13.27 13.11
CA VAL A 179 -10.41 13.14 13.27
C VAL A 179 -9.67 14.38 12.76
N ALA A 180 -10.13 15.02 11.68
CA ALA A 180 -9.58 16.31 11.22
C ALA A 180 -9.69 17.39 12.29
N ALA A 181 -10.85 17.50 12.95
CA ALA A 181 -11.09 18.45 14.05
C ALA A 181 -10.20 18.12 15.27
N VAL A 182 -10.11 16.86 15.67
CA VAL A 182 -9.22 16.39 16.74
C VAL A 182 -7.77 16.71 16.41
N TRP A 183 -7.31 16.41 15.18
CA TRP A 183 -5.96 16.73 14.73
C TRP A 183 -5.67 18.23 14.81
N PHE A 184 -6.57 19.05 14.26
CA PHE A 184 -6.39 20.49 14.22
C PHE A 184 -6.30 21.12 15.62
N THR A 185 -7.12 20.68 16.57
CA THR A 185 -7.20 21.22 17.93
C THR A 185 -6.17 20.60 18.87
N ALA A 186 -5.93 19.28 18.75
CA ALA A 186 -5.14 18.51 19.70
C ALA A 186 -3.64 18.41 19.36
N LEU A 187 -3.20 18.86 18.18
CA LEU A 187 -1.78 18.80 17.81
C LEU A 187 -0.92 19.66 18.76
N PRO A 188 0.19 19.13 19.33
CA PRO A 188 1.07 19.90 20.21
C PRO A 188 1.61 21.17 19.52
N ARG A 189 1.69 22.28 20.28
CA ARG A 189 2.09 23.60 19.70
C ARG A 189 3.48 23.65 19.10
N GLY A 190 4.45 22.91 19.65
CA GLY A 190 5.83 22.83 19.15
C GLY A 190 5.94 22.24 17.74
N VAL A 191 5.03 21.30 17.39
CA VAL A 191 4.97 20.70 16.04
C VAL A 191 4.52 21.70 14.99
N ALA A 192 3.59 22.59 15.32
CA ALA A 192 3.01 23.54 14.38
C ALA A 192 3.96 24.67 13.97
N LYS A 193 5.04 24.93 14.74
CA LYS A 193 5.98 26.02 14.51
C LYS A 193 7.16 25.67 13.61
N GLY A 194 7.30 24.41 13.19
CA GLY A 194 8.39 23.96 12.33
C GLY A 194 9.80 24.09 12.97
N GLU A 195 9.86 24.14 14.31
CA GLU A 195 11.12 24.33 15.06
C GLU A 195 12.11 23.18 14.82
N GLY A 196 11.61 21.98 14.42
CA GLY A 196 12.46 20.83 14.03
C GLY A 196 13.08 20.90 12.62
N GLN A 197 12.69 21.87 11.79
CA GLN A 197 13.12 21.94 10.38
C GLN A 197 14.58 22.39 10.21
N ARG A 198 15.21 22.99 11.24
CA ARG A 198 16.60 23.49 11.16
C ARG A 198 17.63 22.35 11.11
N HIS A 199 17.41 21.23 11.78
CA HIS A 199 18.39 20.12 11.80
C HIS A 199 18.33 19.19 10.58
N ALA A 200 17.22 19.12 9.85
CA ALA A 200 17.16 18.33 8.63
C ALA A 200 18.05 18.87 7.49
N LYS A 201 18.40 20.16 7.53
CA LYS A 201 19.30 20.79 6.55
C LYS A 201 20.77 20.42 6.72
N GLU A 202 21.21 20.05 7.91
CA GLU A 202 22.63 19.81 8.20
C GLU A 202 23.09 18.39 7.88
N THR A 203 22.17 17.45 7.69
CA THR A 203 22.50 16.04 7.37
C THR A 203 22.58 15.76 5.86
N GLU A 204 22.24 16.73 5.01
CA GLU A 204 22.36 16.62 3.54
C GLU A 204 23.73 17.09 3.04
N SER A 205 24.82 16.58 3.63
CA SER A 205 26.12 16.67 2.98
C SER A 205 26.18 15.70 1.81
N GLY A 206 25.96 16.26 0.61
CA GLY A 206 25.86 15.54 -0.63
C GLY A 206 27.12 14.76 -0.99
N LYS A 207 27.21 13.51 -0.59
CA LYS A 207 28.11 12.57 -1.26
C LYS A 207 27.55 12.34 -2.67
N LYS A 208 28.27 12.84 -3.69
CA LYS A 208 27.99 12.52 -5.10
C LYS A 208 28.10 10.99 -5.26
N VAL A 209 26.96 10.33 -5.34
CA VAL A 209 26.92 8.88 -5.55
C VAL A 209 27.26 8.60 -7.01
N ARG A 210 28.29 7.81 -7.26
CA ARG A 210 28.54 7.25 -8.60
C ARG A 210 27.52 6.16 -8.86
N LEU A 211 26.52 6.46 -9.69
CA LEU A 211 25.54 5.49 -10.16
C LEU A 211 26.25 4.54 -11.16
N THR A 212 26.65 3.37 -10.69
CA THR A 212 27.25 2.36 -11.56
C THR A 212 26.16 1.66 -12.39
N PRO A 213 26.47 1.19 -13.62
CA PRO A 213 25.48 0.44 -14.42
C PRO A 213 24.86 -0.75 -13.68
N VAL A 214 25.66 -1.43 -12.86
CA VAL A 214 25.20 -2.57 -12.02
C VAL A 214 24.15 -2.11 -11.00
N PHE A 215 24.37 -0.94 -10.37
CA PHE A 215 23.40 -0.39 -9.41
C PHE A 215 22.09 0.03 -10.10
N LEU A 216 22.18 0.68 -11.27
CA LEU A 216 21.00 1.07 -12.05
C LEU A 216 20.20 -0.15 -12.50
N PHE A 217 20.88 -1.22 -12.92
CA PHE A 217 20.24 -2.48 -13.26
C PHE A 217 19.51 -3.10 -12.06
N GLU A 218 20.16 -3.13 -10.87
CA GLU A 218 19.51 -3.62 -9.65
C GLU A 218 18.29 -2.79 -9.25
N LEU A 219 18.40 -1.45 -9.36
CA LEU A 219 17.28 -0.55 -9.12
C LEU A 219 16.13 -0.83 -10.09
N ALA A 220 16.41 -0.98 -11.38
CA ALA A 220 15.38 -1.28 -12.40
C ALA A 220 14.64 -2.60 -12.09
N ILE A 221 15.37 -3.63 -11.69
CA ILE A 221 14.77 -4.91 -11.26
C ILE A 221 13.86 -4.70 -10.06
N LEU A 222 14.30 -3.98 -9.02
CA LEU A 222 13.49 -3.73 -7.83
C LEU A 222 12.25 -2.89 -8.14
N LEU A 223 12.33 -1.93 -9.08
CA LEU A 223 11.18 -1.16 -9.54
C LEU A 223 10.16 -2.05 -10.27
N LEU A 224 10.63 -2.96 -11.12
CA LEU A 224 9.75 -3.95 -11.78
C LEU A 224 9.08 -4.88 -10.76
N LEU A 225 9.85 -5.41 -9.80
CA LEU A 225 9.30 -6.26 -8.73
C LEU A 225 8.32 -5.49 -7.83
N ALA A 226 8.52 -4.19 -7.62
CA ALA A 226 7.58 -3.34 -6.90
C ALA A 226 6.20 -3.27 -7.60
N ILE A 227 6.20 -3.12 -8.95
CA ILE A 227 4.98 -3.15 -9.75
C ILE A 227 4.27 -4.51 -9.57
N PHE A 228 4.98 -5.63 -9.77
CA PHE A 228 4.38 -6.97 -9.66
C PHE A 228 3.83 -7.25 -8.26
N THR A 229 4.56 -6.82 -7.22
CA THR A 229 4.17 -7.00 -5.82
C THR A 229 2.81 -6.40 -5.53
N ASN A 230 2.63 -5.12 -5.84
CA ASN A 230 1.36 -4.45 -5.54
C ASN A 230 0.27 -4.76 -6.58
N PHE A 231 0.64 -5.10 -7.82
CA PHE A 231 -0.32 -5.64 -8.77
C PHE A 231 -1.05 -6.86 -8.19
N ILE A 232 -0.29 -7.81 -7.62
CA ILE A 232 -0.85 -9.03 -7.05
C ILE A 232 -1.57 -8.73 -5.73
N LYS A 233 -0.90 -8.03 -4.81
CA LYS A 233 -1.41 -7.77 -3.47
C LYS A 233 -2.69 -6.95 -3.47
N ASP A 234 -2.65 -5.77 -4.10
CA ASP A 234 -3.78 -4.83 -4.08
C ASP A 234 -4.88 -5.27 -5.05
N GLY A 235 -4.50 -5.94 -6.16
CA GLY A 235 -5.44 -6.58 -7.05
C GLY A 235 -6.28 -7.65 -6.36
N LEU A 236 -5.64 -8.59 -5.66
CA LEU A 236 -6.36 -9.59 -4.87
C LEU A 236 -7.21 -8.94 -3.79
N THR A 237 -6.69 -8.00 -3.01
CA THR A 237 -7.45 -7.34 -1.94
C THR A 237 -8.69 -6.61 -2.48
N THR A 238 -8.56 -5.96 -3.65
CA THR A 238 -9.67 -5.21 -4.27
C THR A 238 -10.75 -6.14 -4.82
N TRP A 239 -10.37 -7.25 -5.45
CA TRP A 239 -11.30 -8.10 -6.18
C TRP A 239 -11.77 -9.35 -5.41
N THR A 240 -11.16 -9.71 -4.29
CA THR A 240 -11.59 -10.88 -3.48
C THR A 240 -13.06 -10.84 -3.09
N PRO A 241 -13.69 -9.69 -2.69
CA PRO A 241 -15.13 -9.68 -2.41
C PRO A 241 -15.96 -10.14 -3.60
N ASP A 242 -15.65 -9.66 -4.81
CA ASP A 242 -16.36 -10.04 -6.02
C ASP A 242 -16.07 -11.48 -6.46
N ILE A 243 -14.83 -11.95 -6.31
CA ILE A 243 -14.47 -13.35 -6.58
C ILE A 243 -15.29 -14.30 -5.69
N LEU A 244 -15.35 -14.01 -4.39
CA LEU A 244 -16.10 -14.83 -3.42
C LEU A 244 -17.61 -14.78 -3.69
N PHE A 245 -18.15 -13.62 -4.03
CA PHE A 245 -19.55 -13.44 -4.38
C PHE A 245 -19.90 -14.16 -5.69
N SER A 246 -19.15 -13.89 -6.77
CA SER A 246 -19.53 -14.33 -8.12
C SER A 246 -19.22 -15.80 -8.41
N MET A 247 -18.11 -16.35 -7.84
CA MET A 247 -17.73 -17.75 -8.07
C MET A 247 -18.38 -18.73 -7.10
N TYR A 248 -18.62 -18.30 -5.84
CA TYR A 248 -19.09 -19.18 -4.78
C TYR A 248 -20.48 -18.80 -4.25
N SER A 249 -21.14 -17.82 -4.85
CA SER A 249 -22.47 -17.33 -4.46
C SER A 249 -22.58 -16.99 -2.96
N LEU A 250 -21.48 -16.54 -2.35
CA LEU A 250 -21.48 -16.13 -0.96
C LEU A 250 -22.22 -14.79 -0.80
N PRO A 251 -22.92 -14.55 0.32
CA PRO A 251 -23.50 -13.24 0.59
C PRO A 251 -22.45 -12.13 0.50
N LYS A 252 -22.80 -10.96 -0.10
CA LYS A 252 -21.88 -9.85 -0.33
C LYS A 252 -21.18 -9.39 0.96
N ALA A 253 -21.93 -9.20 2.05
CA ALA A 253 -21.35 -8.82 3.35
C ALA A 253 -20.36 -9.86 3.87
N LEU A 254 -20.66 -11.17 3.73
CA LEU A 254 -19.74 -12.23 4.13
C LEU A 254 -18.47 -12.23 3.26
N SER A 255 -18.59 -12.03 1.95
CA SER A 255 -17.46 -11.93 1.03
C SER A 255 -16.52 -10.77 1.41
N ILE A 256 -17.07 -9.63 1.83
CA ILE A 256 -16.31 -8.48 2.32
C ILE A 256 -15.60 -8.83 3.63
N ILE A 257 -16.30 -9.44 4.60
CA ILE A 257 -15.70 -9.83 5.90
C ILE A 257 -14.59 -10.85 5.70
N LEU A 258 -14.78 -11.86 4.88
CA LEU A 258 -13.77 -12.88 4.59
C LEU A 258 -12.51 -12.28 3.95
N THR A 259 -12.66 -11.23 3.13
CA THR A 259 -11.51 -10.51 2.54
C THR A 259 -10.59 -9.89 3.60
N LEU A 260 -11.07 -9.62 4.83
CA LEU A 260 -10.26 -9.11 5.93
C LEU A 260 -9.11 -10.05 6.33
N THR A 261 -9.21 -11.32 6.02
CA THR A 261 -8.13 -12.29 6.27
C THR A 261 -6.84 -11.90 5.52
N LEU A 262 -6.96 -11.29 4.34
CA LEU A 262 -5.81 -10.92 3.49
C LEU A 262 -4.92 -9.86 4.14
N PRO A 263 -5.41 -8.67 4.53
CA PRO A 263 -4.57 -7.66 5.18
C PRO A 263 -4.07 -8.08 6.56
N LEU A 264 -4.81 -8.93 7.29
CA LEU A 264 -4.36 -9.46 8.59
C LEU A 264 -3.17 -10.40 8.41
N ILE A 265 -3.25 -11.32 7.44
CA ILE A 265 -2.15 -12.24 7.13
C ILE A 265 -0.97 -11.51 6.46
N ALA A 266 -1.22 -10.45 5.69
CA ALA A 266 -0.17 -9.63 5.08
C ALA A 266 0.86 -9.10 6.10
N VAL A 267 0.44 -8.80 7.33
CA VAL A 267 1.34 -8.36 8.42
C VAL A 267 2.41 -9.41 8.72
N SER A 268 2.06 -10.70 8.68
CA SER A 268 3.02 -11.79 8.92
C SER A 268 4.10 -11.87 7.84
N GLY A 269 3.80 -11.43 6.61
CA GLY A 269 4.76 -11.36 5.52
C GLY A 269 5.97 -10.48 5.85
N ALA A 270 5.74 -9.31 6.46
CA ALA A 270 6.84 -8.44 6.90
C ALA A 270 7.73 -9.14 7.94
N PHE A 271 7.14 -9.86 8.88
CA PHE A 271 7.89 -10.65 9.87
C PHE A 271 8.73 -11.75 9.20
N PHE A 272 8.16 -12.50 8.26
CA PHE A 272 8.87 -13.54 7.53
C PHE A 272 10.04 -12.99 6.70
N SER A 273 9.87 -11.82 6.06
CA SER A 273 10.94 -11.18 5.30
C SER A 273 12.14 -10.81 6.19
N VAL A 274 11.89 -10.24 7.37
CA VAL A 274 12.94 -9.92 8.34
C VAL A 274 13.64 -11.19 8.87
N ARG A 275 12.88 -12.27 9.09
CA ARG A 275 13.47 -13.54 9.52
C ARG A 275 14.34 -14.15 8.43
N ALA A 276 13.86 -14.21 7.19
CA ALA A 276 14.57 -14.77 6.05
C ALA A 276 15.83 -13.97 5.66
N SER A 277 15.83 -12.65 5.87
CA SER A 277 16.98 -11.79 5.60
C SER A 277 18.21 -12.09 6.47
N LYS A 278 18.03 -12.83 7.55
CA LYS A 278 19.16 -13.32 8.35
C LYS A 278 20.02 -14.33 7.57
N TRP A 279 19.40 -15.11 6.69
CA TRP A 279 20.06 -16.13 5.86
C TRP A 279 20.33 -15.64 4.44
N ILE A 280 19.39 -14.92 3.82
CA ILE A 280 19.51 -14.42 2.44
C ILE A 280 19.79 -12.91 2.49
N LYS A 281 21.07 -12.54 2.29
CA LYS A 281 21.51 -11.12 2.37
C LYS A 281 21.20 -10.31 1.11
N ASN A 282 21.10 -10.98 -0.04
CA ASN A 282 20.78 -10.31 -1.30
C ASN A 282 19.27 -10.04 -1.38
N HIS A 283 18.89 -8.76 -1.57
CA HIS A 283 17.48 -8.34 -1.59
C HIS A 283 16.70 -8.93 -2.76
N VAL A 284 17.32 -9.04 -3.97
CA VAL A 284 16.65 -9.64 -5.14
C VAL A 284 16.43 -11.13 -4.94
N SER A 285 17.42 -11.86 -4.40
CA SER A 285 17.26 -13.29 -4.08
C SER A 285 16.23 -13.52 -2.98
N LEU A 286 16.15 -12.61 -2.01
CA LEU A 286 15.13 -12.66 -0.96
C LEU A 286 13.72 -12.43 -1.53
N CYS A 287 13.55 -11.48 -2.46
CA CYS A 287 12.31 -11.32 -3.21
C CYS A 287 11.97 -12.58 -4.02
N GLY A 288 12.98 -13.20 -4.66
CA GLY A 288 12.82 -14.43 -5.43
C GLY A 288 12.27 -15.59 -4.61
N LEU A 289 12.74 -15.78 -3.35
CA LEU A 289 12.19 -16.78 -2.45
C LEU A 289 10.68 -16.59 -2.23
N PHE A 290 10.26 -15.37 -1.91
CA PHE A 290 8.84 -15.10 -1.63
C PHE A 290 7.98 -15.11 -2.88
N PHE A 291 8.50 -14.70 -4.04
CA PHE A 291 7.79 -14.88 -5.31
C PHE A 291 7.67 -16.35 -5.69
N ALA A 292 8.65 -17.22 -5.36
CA ALA A 292 8.54 -18.65 -5.56
C ALA A 292 7.40 -19.27 -4.70
N ILE A 293 7.28 -18.82 -3.44
CA ILE A 293 6.14 -19.22 -2.58
C ILE A 293 4.81 -18.74 -3.18
N ALA A 294 4.76 -17.48 -3.66
CA ALA A 294 3.57 -16.95 -4.32
C ALA A 294 3.23 -17.71 -5.61
N PHE A 295 4.25 -18.11 -6.39
CA PHE A 295 4.07 -18.90 -7.62
C PHE A 295 3.49 -20.30 -7.32
N VAL A 296 3.99 -20.98 -6.30
CA VAL A 296 3.43 -22.28 -5.87
C VAL A 296 1.98 -22.09 -5.39
N ALA A 297 1.69 -21.03 -4.61
CA ALA A 297 0.35 -20.75 -4.11
C ALA A 297 -0.64 -20.43 -5.26
N THR A 298 -0.25 -19.59 -6.22
CA THR A 298 -1.08 -19.27 -7.40
C THR A 298 -1.23 -20.45 -8.35
N GLY A 299 -0.20 -21.31 -8.47
CA GLY A 299 -0.27 -22.58 -9.22
C GLY A 299 -1.25 -23.57 -8.60
N ALA A 300 -1.19 -23.74 -7.28
CA ALA A 300 -2.14 -24.56 -6.55
C ALA A 300 -3.57 -24.02 -6.68
N LEU A 301 -3.77 -22.70 -6.60
CA LEU A 301 -5.08 -22.08 -6.85
C LEU A 301 -5.57 -22.39 -8.24
N PHE A 302 -4.78 -22.20 -9.28
CA PHE A 302 -5.16 -22.48 -10.67
C PHE A 302 -5.60 -23.94 -10.88
N LEU A 303 -4.89 -24.88 -10.26
CA LEU A 303 -5.20 -26.32 -10.38
C LEU A 303 -6.44 -26.72 -9.58
N LEU A 304 -6.66 -26.11 -8.41
CA LEU A 304 -7.66 -26.57 -7.45
C LEU A 304 -8.95 -25.74 -7.45
N ILE A 305 -8.98 -24.61 -8.14
CA ILE A 305 -10.11 -23.66 -8.07
C ILE A 305 -11.46 -24.27 -8.47
N ASN A 306 -11.45 -25.20 -9.44
CA ASN A 306 -12.66 -25.88 -9.90
C ASN A 306 -13.08 -27.07 -9.00
N TYR A 307 -12.21 -27.51 -8.08
CA TYR A 307 -12.45 -28.65 -7.20
C TYR A 307 -12.54 -28.24 -5.73
N GLY A 308 -11.97 -27.07 -5.38
CA GLY A 308 -11.90 -26.57 -4.02
C GLY A 308 -13.02 -25.57 -3.74
N GLY A 309 -13.55 -25.59 -2.51
CA GLY A 309 -14.49 -24.58 -2.05
C GLY A 309 -13.79 -23.22 -1.79
N TRP A 310 -14.61 -22.21 -1.47
CA TRP A 310 -14.15 -20.85 -1.17
C TRP A 310 -13.07 -20.79 -0.08
N ILE A 311 -13.04 -21.75 0.88
CA ILE A 311 -12.03 -21.81 1.96
C ILE A 311 -10.63 -22.02 1.37
N LEU A 312 -10.49 -22.96 0.41
CA LEU A 312 -9.21 -23.25 -0.23
C LEU A 312 -8.73 -22.06 -1.08
N THR A 313 -9.65 -21.43 -1.80
CA THR A 313 -9.36 -20.22 -2.59
C THR A 313 -8.89 -19.07 -1.70
N LEU A 314 -9.60 -18.80 -0.61
CA LEU A 314 -9.24 -17.75 0.34
C LEU A 314 -7.89 -18.05 1.02
N GLY A 315 -7.63 -19.31 1.38
CA GLY A 315 -6.35 -19.77 1.90
C GLY A 315 -5.19 -19.55 0.93
N GLY A 316 -5.40 -19.86 -0.35
CA GLY A 316 -4.42 -19.60 -1.41
C GLY A 316 -4.18 -18.10 -1.64
N PHE A 317 -5.23 -17.26 -1.62
CA PHE A 317 -5.09 -15.81 -1.66
C PHE A 317 -4.30 -15.31 -0.45
N ALA A 318 -4.64 -15.76 0.75
CA ALA A 318 -3.97 -15.37 1.97
C ALA A 318 -2.47 -15.72 1.94
N LEU A 319 -2.10 -16.91 1.47
CA LEU A 319 -0.71 -17.31 1.30
C LEU A 319 0.02 -16.47 0.25
N THR A 320 -0.63 -16.23 -0.90
CA THR A 320 -0.08 -15.36 -1.97
C THR A 320 0.14 -13.94 -1.45
N VAL A 321 -0.86 -13.34 -0.80
CA VAL A 321 -0.78 -11.98 -0.24
C VAL A 321 0.27 -11.90 0.86
N CYS A 322 0.39 -12.91 1.72
CA CYS A 322 1.47 -13.00 2.72
C CYS A 322 2.84 -12.96 2.06
N ALA A 323 3.06 -13.80 1.05
CA ALA A 323 4.34 -13.90 0.34
C ALA A 323 4.70 -12.58 -0.38
N VAL A 324 3.76 -12.00 -1.15
CA VAL A 324 4.05 -10.72 -1.82
C VAL A 324 4.15 -9.54 -0.85
N SER A 325 3.52 -9.61 0.33
CA SER A 325 3.71 -8.61 1.39
C SER A 325 5.10 -8.69 2.02
N ALA A 326 5.69 -9.89 2.07
CA ALA A 326 7.09 -10.04 2.44
C ALA A 326 8.01 -9.34 1.42
N VAL A 327 7.76 -9.51 0.12
CA VAL A 327 8.48 -8.78 -0.95
C VAL A 327 8.29 -7.28 -0.80
N ASN A 328 7.05 -6.81 -0.56
CA ASN A 328 6.77 -5.40 -0.35
C ASN A 328 7.63 -4.82 0.79
N ASN A 329 7.73 -5.50 1.92
CA ASN A 329 8.55 -5.05 3.04
C ASN A 329 10.05 -5.00 2.68
N VAL A 330 10.56 -5.98 1.91
CA VAL A 330 11.94 -5.92 1.41
C VAL A 330 12.16 -4.66 0.57
N ILE A 331 11.28 -4.42 -0.40
CA ILE A 331 11.41 -3.32 -1.36
C ILE A 331 11.23 -1.96 -0.67
N THR A 332 10.16 -1.77 0.10
CA THR A 332 9.78 -0.44 0.62
C THR A 332 10.45 -0.06 1.94
N SER A 333 10.97 -1.04 2.69
CA SER A 333 11.56 -0.81 4.01
C SER A 333 13.02 -1.20 4.10
N MET A 334 13.40 -2.40 3.63
CA MET A 334 14.76 -2.90 3.82
C MET A 334 15.75 -2.32 2.80
N VAL A 335 15.37 -2.23 1.52
CA VAL A 335 16.22 -1.67 0.45
C VAL A 335 16.58 -0.21 0.70
N PRO A 336 15.64 0.71 1.03
CA PRO A 336 15.97 2.10 1.33
C PRO A 336 16.97 2.25 2.48
N LEU A 337 16.87 1.42 3.52
CA LEU A 337 17.79 1.42 4.65
C LEU A 337 19.17 0.87 4.26
N ALA A 338 19.20 -0.18 3.43
CA ALA A 338 20.45 -0.79 2.97
C ALA A 338 21.24 0.12 2.01
N TRP A 339 20.52 0.97 1.26
CA TRP A 339 21.14 1.87 0.27
C TRP A 339 21.38 3.30 0.79
N ARG A 340 21.13 3.58 2.08
CA ARG A 340 21.24 4.91 2.69
C ARG A 340 22.62 5.58 2.47
N ASP A 341 23.69 4.79 2.32
CA ASP A 341 25.03 5.30 2.05
C ASP A 341 25.25 5.68 0.58
N ARG A 342 24.32 5.32 -0.31
CA ARG A 342 24.36 5.56 -1.77
C ARG A 342 23.30 6.54 -2.26
N LEU A 343 22.08 6.40 -1.76
CA LEU A 343 20.94 7.26 -2.09
C LEU A 343 20.23 7.69 -0.82
N ASP A 344 19.61 8.86 -0.85
CA ASP A 344 18.72 9.28 0.24
C ASP A 344 17.63 8.23 0.45
N SER A 345 17.48 7.79 1.69
CA SER A 345 16.55 6.71 2.04
C SER A 345 15.09 7.10 1.84
N GLY A 346 14.76 8.38 2.04
CA GLY A 346 13.42 8.92 1.81
C GLY A 346 13.08 8.95 0.32
N PHE A 347 14.01 9.42 -0.51
CA PHE A 347 13.87 9.38 -1.97
C PHE A 347 13.71 7.96 -2.49
N THR A 348 14.57 7.03 -2.03
CA THR A 348 14.53 5.61 -2.45
C THR A 348 13.22 4.96 -2.05
N ALA A 349 12.76 5.18 -0.82
CA ALA A 349 11.47 4.66 -0.35
C ALA A 349 10.30 5.25 -1.15
N GLY A 350 10.30 6.55 -1.40
CA GLY A 350 9.29 7.24 -2.19
C GLY A 350 9.22 6.71 -3.62
N LEU A 351 10.38 6.55 -4.28
CA LEU A 351 10.48 6.04 -5.65
C LEU A 351 9.93 4.60 -5.74
N LEU A 352 10.42 3.69 -4.89
CA LEU A 352 9.97 2.29 -4.87
C LEU A 352 8.48 2.18 -4.55
N ASN A 353 7.98 2.97 -3.60
CA ASN A 353 6.57 2.99 -3.25
C ASN A 353 5.69 3.53 -4.39
N SER A 354 6.15 4.53 -5.14
CA SER A 354 5.41 5.03 -6.31
C SER A 354 5.27 3.97 -7.40
N PHE A 355 6.31 3.16 -7.63
CA PHE A 355 6.22 2.04 -8.55
C PHE A 355 5.28 0.92 -8.04
N CYS A 356 5.20 0.72 -6.72
CA CYS A 356 4.16 -0.12 -6.13
C CYS A 356 2.75 0.38 -6.54
N TYR A 357 2.49 1.69 -6.49
CA TYR A 357 1.18 2.23 -6.88
C TYR A 357 0.90 2.16 -8.39
N ILE A 358 1.92 2.12 -9.25
CA ILE A 358 1.72 1.76 -10.66
C ILE A 358 1.12 0.34 -10.76
N GLY A 359 1.65 -0.61 -10.00
CA GLY A 359 1.10 -1.97 -9.92
C GLY A 359 -0.35 -1.98 -9.45
N SER A 360 -0.67 -1.26 -8.37
CA SER A 360 -2.05 -1.14 -7.84
C SER A 360 -3.01 -0.53 -8.86
N THR A 361 -2.55 0.51 -9.59
CA THR A 361 -3.30 1.17 -10.65
C THR A 361 -3.65 0.20 -11.77
N LEU A 362 -2.65 -0.51 -12.28
CA LEU A 362 -2.82 -1.46 -13.37
C LEU A 362 -3.71 -2.65 -12.96
N SER A 363 -3.50 -3.20 -11.75
CA SER A 363 -4.27 -4.36 -11.31
C SER A 363 -5.76 -4.08 -11.18
N SER A 364 -6.13 -2.90 -10.67
CA SER A 364 -7.53 -2.57 -10.44
C SER A 364 -8.37 -2.60 -11.72
N VAL A 365 -7.83 -2.11 -12.84
CA VAL A 365 -8.54 -2.11 -14.13
C VAL A 365 -8.30 -3.39 -14.93
N LEU A 366 -7.06 -3.89 -15.01
CA LEU A 366 -6.74 -5.04 -15.85
C LEU A 366 -7.37 -6.33 -15.35
N LEU A 367 -7.45 -6.54 -14.02
CA LEU A 367 -8.13 -7.71 -13.48
C LEU A 367 -9.63 -7.64 -13.73
N GLY A 368 -10.25 -6.45 -13.64
CA GLY A 368 -11.64 -6.24 -14.01
C GLY A 368 -11.92 -6.52 -15.49
N LEU A 369 -11.09 -5.96 -16.39
CA LEU A 369 -11.18 -6.23 -17.84
C LEU A 369 -11.06 -7.73 -18.16
N LEU A 370 -10.09 -8.39 -17.53
CA LEU A 370 -9.85 -9.81 -17.75
C LEU A 370 -10.98 -10.67 -17.19
N ALA A 371 -11.54 -10.30 -16.03
CA ALA A 371 -12.68 -10.95 -15.43
C ALA A 371 -13.95 -10.80 -16.28
N ASP A 372 -14.18 -9.61 -16.86
CA ASP A 372 -15.30 -9.36 -17.81
C ASP A 372 -15.12 -10.17 -19.10
N ALA A 373 -13.89 -10.31 -19.62
CA ALA A 373 -13.63 -10.96 -20.91
C ALA A 373 -13.50 -12.49 -20.83
N ARG A 374 -12.89 -13.02 -19.77
CA ARG A 374 -12.50 -14.44 -19.64
C ARG A 374 -12.90 -15.07 -18.29
N GLY A 375 -13.65 -14.35 -17.46
CA GLY A 375 -13.97 -14.78 -16.09
C GLY A 375 -12.75 -14.80 -15.18
N TRP A 376 -12.94 -15.23 -13.94
CA TRP A 376 -11.91 -15.26 -12.92
C TRP A 376 -10.78 -16.27 -13.21
N ASN A 377 -11.03 -17.34 -13.98
CA ASN A 377 -9.99 -18.27 -14.40
C ASN A 377 -8.86 -17.56 -15.19
N GLY A 378 -9.22 -16.61 -16.05
CA GLY A 378 -8.23 -15.79 -16.77
C GLY A 378 -7.37 -14.96 -15.83
N VAL A 379 -7.95 -14.45 -14.76
CA VAL A 379 -7.22 -13.69 -13.74
C VAL A 379 -6.21 -14.57 -13.01
N PHE A 380 -6.57 -15.81 -12.65
CA PHE A 380 -5.63 -16.74 -12.00
C PHE A 380 -4.45 -17.12 -12.89
N VAL A 381 -4.69 -17.30 -14.20
CA VAL A 381 -3.62 -17.50 -15.20
C VAL A 381 -2.67 -16.29 -15.21
N LEU A 382 -3.21 -15.07 -15.22
CA LEU A 382 -2.37 -13.87 -15.19
C LEU A 382 -1.54 -13.78 -13.92
N LEU A 383 -2.12 -14.05 -12.75
CA LEU A 383 -1.40 -14.05 -11.47
C LEU A 383 -0.29 -15.09 -11.46
N LEU A 384 -0.55 -16.29 -11.98
CA LEU A 384 0.45 -17.35 -12.12
C LEU A 384 1.59 -16.93 -13.05
N LEU A 385 1.28 -16.32 -14.19
CA LEU A 385 2.29 -15.82 -15.13
C LEU A 385 3.15 -14.71 -14.50
N LEU A 386 2.54 -13.73 -13.81
CA LEU A 386 3.26 -12.64 -13.16
C LEU A 386 4.20 -13.13 -12.06
N THR A 387 3.71 -14.05 -11.21
CA THR A 387 4.56 -14.64 -10.17
C THR A 387 5.69 -15.47 -10.76
N GLY A 388 5.45 -16.24 -11.84
CA GLY A 388 6.45 -17.00 -12.56
C GLY A 388 7.52 -16.10 -13.23
N ILE A 389 7.09 -15.02 -13.90
CA ILE A 389 8.02 -14.03 -14.47
C ILE A 389 8.87 -13.40 -13.38
N ALA A 390 8.28 -13.05 -12.22
CA ALA A 390 9.03 -12.48 -11.11
C ALA A 390 10.11 -13.45 -10.58
N VAL A 391 9.78 -14.75 -10.46
CA VAL A 391 10.76 -15.79 -10.08
C VAL A 391 11.89 -15.87 -11.08
N LEU A 392 11.58 -15.91 -12.39
CA LEU A 392 12.58 -15.96 -13.46
C LEU A 392 13.50 -14.75 -13.43
N VAL A 393 12.95 -13.53 -13.30
CA VAL A 393 13.72 -12.28 -13.21
C VAL A 393 14.68 -12.33 -12.02
N CYS A 394 14.20 -12.78 -10.84
CA CYS A 394 15.05 -12.91 -9.65
C CYS A 394 16.15 -13.97 -9.84
N ALA A 395 15.83 -15.13 -10.43
CA ALA A 395 16.76 -16.21 -10.67
C ALA A 395 17.87 -15.82 -11.65
N VAL A 396 17.50 -15.22 -12.79
CA VAL A 396 18.45 -14.71 -13.80
C VAL A 396 19.38 -13.65 -13.19
N THR A 397 18.83 -12.72 -12.41
CA THR A 397 19.64 -11.68 -11.74
C THR A 397 20.61 -12.28 -10.73
N ALA A 398 20.19 -13.29 -9.96
CA ALA A 398 21.05 -13.98 -9.01
C ALA A 398 22.18 -14.74 -9.74
N PHE A 399 21.86 -15.43 -10.86
CA PHE A 399 22.82 -16.14 -11.69
C PHE A 399 23.87 -15.22 -12.30
N MET A 400 23.47 -14.09 -12.91
CA MET A 400 24.39 -13.11 -13.49
C MET A 400 25.38 -12.56 -12.45
N ARG A 401 24.94 -12.34 -11.21
CA ARG A 401 25.82 -11.88 -10.11
C ARG A 401 26.86 -12.90 -9.70
N THR A 402 26.49 -14.19 -9.67
CA THR A 402 27.42 -15.25 -9.26
C THR A 402 28.51 -15.46 -10.31
N HIS A 403 28.18 -15.35 -11.59
CA HIS A 403 29.16 -15.50 -12.69
C HIS A 403 30.06 -14.26 -12.84
N GLY A 404 29.51 -13.06 -12.73
CA GLY A 404 30.31 -11.84 -12.79
C GLY A 404 31.32 -11.69 -11.64
N LYS A 405 31.05 -12.28 -10.47
CA LYS A 405 32.05 -12.34 -9.38
C LYS A 405 33.21 -13.30 -9.70
N LYS A 406 32.93 -14.47 -10.26
CA LYS A 406 33.93 -15.47 -10.64
C LYS A 406 34.87 -14.97 -11.73
N GLU A 407 34.36 -14.24 -12.74
CA GLU A 407 35.16 -13.65 -13.80
C GLU A 407 36.04 -12.49 -13.28
N GLY A 408 35.59 -11.73 -12.29
CA GLY A 408 36.37 -10.67 -11.63
C GLY A 408 37.52 -11.23 -10.81
N GLU A 409 37.32 -12.34 -10.10
CA GLU A 409 38.36 -13.03 -9.32
C GLU A 409 39.41 -13.69 -10.23
N ASN A 410 39.02 -14.26 -11.38
CA ASN A 410 39.91 -14.88 -12.35
C ASN A 410 40.74 -13.86 -13.20
N ARG A 411 40.41 -12.56 -13.16
CA ARG A 411 41.19 -11.51 -13.83
C ARG A 411 42.21 -10.81 -12.93
N VAL A 412 42.18 -11.07 -11.64
CA VAL A 412 43.06 -10.45 -10.64
C VAL A 412 44.07 -11.47 -10.05
N GLY A 413 43.93 -12.76 -10.37
CA GLY A 413 44.94 -13.81 -10.12
C GLY A 413 45.74 -14.08 -11.39
#